data_abb52ac606173754bc32bde16f485892
#
_entry.id   abb52ac606173754bc32bde16f485892
#
_cell.length_a   1.000
_cell.length_b   1.000
_cell.length_c   1.000
_cell.angle_alpha   90.00
_cell.angle_beta   90.00
_cell.angle_gamma   90.00
#
_symmetry.space_group_name_H-M   'P 1'
#
loop_
_entity.id
_entity.type
_entity.pdbx_description
1 polymer ?
#
loop_
_entity_poly.entity_id
_entity_poly.type
_entity_poly.pdbx_seq_one_letter_code
_entity_poly.pdbx_strand_id
1 'polypeptide(L)'
;MSMLEEIWLGGLDYQDRPVKKGSAMERKLCLYAKNSDRMKAMLSDQQTDQYEKTIDAFNEVLTQSEIEAFELGFTLAARLMIDVLQSAELPDIDEL
;
A
#
# COMPACT_ATOMS: atom_id res chain seq x y z
N MET A 1 -3.61 -6.81 -16.55
CA MET A 1 -3.84 -5.95 -15.41
C MET A 1 -5.22 -6.24 -14.85
N SER A 2 -5.36 -6.43 -13.54
CA SER A 2 -6.65 -6.73 -12.95
C SER A 2 -7.52 -5.47 -12.87
N MET A 3 -8.82 -5.67 -12.77
CA MET A 3 -9.76 -4.56 -12.57
C MET A 3 -9.48 -3.82 -11.26
N LEU A 4 -9.10 -4.54 -10.21
CA LEU A 4 -8.77 -3.94 -8.93
C LEU A 4 -7.51 -3.09 -9.02
N GLU A 5 -6.54 -3.53 -9.78
CA GLU A 5 -5.33 -2.76 -10.03
C GLU A 5 -5.65 -1.47 -10.77
N GLU A 6 -6.53 -1.53 -11.77
CA GLU A 6 -6.97 -0.35 -12.49
C GLU A 6 -7.69 0.65 -11.59
N ILE A 7 -8.52 0.17 -10.69
CA ILE A 7 -9.20 1.02 -9.70
C ILE A 7 -8.16 1.67 -8.79
N TRP A 8 -7.20 0.89 -8.30
CA TRP A 8 -6.16 1.39 -7.42
C TRP A 8 -5.33 2.48 -8.09
N LEU A 9 -4.95 2.25 -9.35
CA LEU A 9 -4.07 3.16 -10.07
C LEU A 9 -4.75 4.43 -10.57
N GLY A 10 -6.03 4.41 -10.84
CA GLY A 10 -6.67 5.56 -11.48
C GLY A 10 -8.08 5.89 -11.07
N GLY A 11 -8.74 5.02 -10.35
CA GLY A 11 -10.18 5.18 -10.09
C GLY A 11 -10.56 5.64 -8.70
N LEU A 12 -9.64 5.58 -7.76
CA LEU A 12 -9.94 5.94 -6.37
C LEU A 12 -8.90 6.91 -5.85
N ASP A 13 -9.35 7.87 -5.07
CA ASP A 13 -8.50 8.91 -4.49
C ASP A 13 -7.62 8.43 -3.33
N TYR A 14 -7.58 7.13 -3.08
CA TYR A 14 -6.81 6.57 -1.97
C TYR A 14 -5.30 6.70 -2.16
N GLN A 15 -4.85 6.82 -3.41
CA GLN A 15 -3.42 7.00 -3.69
C GLN A 15 -2.92 8.37 -3.27
N ASP A 16 -3.80 9.34 -3.24
CA ASP A 16 -3.48 10.72 -2.90
C ASP A 16 -3.81 11.04 -1.44
N ARG A 17 -3.84 10.03 -0.60
CA ARG A 17 -4.11 10.24 0.82
C ARG A 17 -3.07 11.17 1.42
N PRO A 18 -3.49 12.30 2.00
CA PRO A 18 -2.53 13.18 2.65
C PRO A 18 -1.95 12.50 3.88
N VAL A 19 -0.66 12.75 4.11
CA VAL A 19 -0.01 12.29 5.33
C VAL A 19 -0.49 13.19 6.46
N LYS A 20 -1.13 12.61 7.45
CA LYS A 20 -1.65 13.37 8.58
C LYS A 20 -0.50 13.82 9.48
N LYS A 21 -0.55 15.10 9.87
CA LYS A 21 0.43 15.67 10.79
C LYS A 21 0.40 14.92 12.12
N GLY A 22 1.58 14.55 12.63
CA GLY A 22 1.72 13.81 13.87
C GLY A 22 1.42 12.32 13.76
N SER A 23 1.11 11.83 12.57
CA SER A 23 0.83 10.41 12.36
C SER A 23 2.10 9.54 12.39
N ALA A 24 1.90 8.23 12.58
CA ALA A 24 3.01 7.28 12.49
C ALA A 24 3.68 7.33 11.13
N MET A 25 2.91 7.50 10.06
CA MET A 25 3.45 7.60 8.71
C MET A 25 4.35 8.83 8.57
N GLU A 26 3.92 9.97 9.07
CA GLU A 26 4.74 11.18 9.03
C GLU A 26 6.06 10.98 9.76
N ARG A 27 6.03 10.39 10.95
CA ARG A 27 7.25 10.14 11.73
C ARG A 27 8.21 9.24 10.97
N LYS A 28 7.71 8.19 10.35
CA LYS A 28 8.53 7.25 9.59
C LYS A 28 9.11 7.89 8.34
N LEU A 29 8.32 8.70 7.64
CA LEU A 29 8.79 9.43 6.47
C LEU A 29 9.87 10.45 6.85
N CYS A 30 9.72 11.16 7.96
CA CYS A 30 10.74 12.08 8.44
C CYS A 30 12.03 11.37 8.78
N LEU A 31 11.94 10.21 9.44
CA LEU A 31 13.12 9.42 9.76
C LEU A 31 13.82 8.91 8.49
N TYR A 32 13.03 8.43 7.53
CA TYR A 32 13.57 8.03 6.24
C TYR A 32 14.29 9.18 5.54
N ALA A 33 13.68 10.37 5.50
CA ALA A 33 14.28 11.53 4.84
C ALA A 33 15.62 11.92 5.50
N LYS A 34 15.66 11.92 6.83
CA LYS A 34 16.89 12.24 7.57
C LYS A 34 18.01 11.23 7.27
N ASN A 35 17.68 9.95 7.30
CA ASN A 35 18.65 8.90 7.03
C ASN A 35 19.12 8.94 5.57
N SER A 36 18.23 9.21 4.65
CA SER A 36 18.55 9.36 3.23
C SER A 36 19.53 10.52 3.00
N ASP A 37 19.26 11.67 3.63
CA ASP A 37 20.14 12.83 3.53
C ASP A 37 21.53 12.55 4.11
N ARG A 38 21.59 11.88 5.24
CA ARG A 38 22.86 11.48 5.85
C ARG A 38 23.64 10.53 4.96
N MET A 39 22.96 9.55 4.38
CA MET A 39 23.59 8.60 3.48
C MET A 39 24.19 9.32 2.27
N LYS A 40 23.41 10.19 1.63
CA LYS A 40 23.86 10.94 0.45
C LYS A 40 25.06 11.82 0.77
N ALA A 41 25.13 12.40 1.97
CA ALA A 41 26.24 13.22 2.38
C ALA A 41 27.54 12.44 2.52
N MET A 42 27.46 11.12 2.70
CA MET A 42 28.61 10.23 2.87
C MET A 42 29.08 9.61 1.56
N LEU A 43 28.33 9.76 0.49
CA LEU A 43 28.57 9.08 -0.77
C LEU A 43 29.21 10.02 -1.80
N SER A 44 30.00 9.44 -2.71
CA SER A 44 30.45 10.15 -3.91
C SER A 44 29.28 10.35 -4.86
N ASP A 45 29.45 11.18 -5.89
CA ASP A 45 28.40 11.42 -6.88
C ASP A 45 27.97 10.14 -7.58
N GLN A 46 28.92 9.28 -7.93
CA GLN A 46 28.64 8.00 -8.55
C GLN A 46 27.86 7.07 -7.62
N GLN A 47 28.26 7.04 -6.35
CA GLN A 47 27.59 6.22 -5.35
C GLN A 47 26.20 6.74 -5.05
N THR A 48 26.01 8.05 -5.03
CA THR A 48 24.69 8.68 -4.85
C THR A 48 23.76 8.31 -6.00
N ASP A 49 24.27 8.32 -7.23
CA ASP A 49 23.48 7.92 -8.39
C ASP A 49 23.00 6.47 -8.25
N GLN A 50 23.89 5.57 -7.84
CA GLN A 50 23.51 4.16 -7.62
C GLN A 50 22.51 4.02 -6.47
N TYR A 51 22.69 4.80 -5.41
CA TYR A 51 21.77 4.81 -4.27
C TYR A 51 20.38 5.23 -4.72
N GLU A 52 20.27 6.29 -5.51
CA GLU A 52 18.99 6.77 -6.01
C GLU A 52 18.29 5.74 -6.90
N LYS A 53 19.05 5.07 -7.76
CA LYS A 53 18.51 3.99 -8.59
C LYS A 53 17.96 2.85 -7.73
N THR A 54 18.65 2.52 -6.65
CA THR A 54 18.18 1.47 -5.74
C THR A 54 16.89 1.87 -5.05
N ILE A 55 16.79 3.12 -4.61
CA ILE A 55 15.56 3.62 -3.98
C ILE A 55 14.40 3.63 -4.98
N ASP A 56 14.65 4.03 -6.22
CA ASP A 56 13.62 4.03 -7.26
C ASP A 56 13.12 2.61 -7.53
N ALA A 57 14.03 1.64 -7.62
CA ALA A 57 13.66 0.25 -7.80
C ALA A 57 12.87 -0.28 -6.60
N PHE A 58 13.25 0.11 -5.39
CA PHE A 58 12.52 -0.29 -4.20
C PHE A 58 11.12 0.33 -4.16
N ASN A 59 10.98 1.58 -4.60
CA ASN A 59 9.66 2.21 -4.70
C ASN A 59 8.74 1.47 -5.66
N GLU A 60 9.28 0.91 -6.74
CA GLU A 60 8.49 0.06 -7.65
C GLU A 60 8.03 -1.21 -6.94
N VAL A 61 8.89 -1.81 -6.13
CA VAL A 61 8.52 -2.99 -5.32
C VAL A 61 7.41 -2.62 -4.34
N LEU A 62 7.53 -1.48 -3.67
CA LEU A 62 6.49 -1.02 -2.73
C LEU A 62 5.16 -0.81 -3.42
N THR A 63 5.16 -0.16 -4.58
CA THR A 63 3.94 0.08 -5.34
C THR A 63 3.28 -1.24 -5.72
N GLN A 64 4.06 -2.19 -6.22
CA GLN A 64 3.52 -3.50 -6.58
C GLN A 64 2.98 -4.23 -5.35
N SER A 65 3.69 -4.16 -4.25
CA SER A 65 3.26 -4.77 -2.99
C SER A 65 1.94 -4.18 -2.50
N GLU A 66 1.76 -2.87 -2.61
CA GLU A 66 0.52 -2.19 -2.24
C GLU A 66 -0.65 -2.64 -3.10
N ILE A 67 -0.42 -2.76 -4.41
CA ILE A 67 -1.44 -3.25 -5.36
C ILE A 67 -1.87 -4.66 -4.97
N GLU A 68 -0.91 -5.55 -4.74
CA GLU A 68 -1.20 -6.94 -4.40
C GLU A 68 -1.90 -7.06 -3.05
N ALA A 69 -1.50 -6.26 -2.08
CA ALA A 69 -2.16 -6.23 -0.78
C ALA A 69 -3.61 -5.76 -0.90
N PHE A 70 -3.85 -4.73 -1.70
CA PHE A 70 -5.20 -4.24 -1.97
C PHE A 70 -6.07 -5.32 -2.64
N GLU A 71 -5.54 -5.97 -3.67
CA GLU A 71 -6.25 -7.04 -4.37
C GLU A 71 -6.57 -8.21 -3.43
N LEU A 72 -5.59 -8.60 -2.61
CA LEU A 72 -5.78 -9.69 -1.65
C LEU A 72 -6.86 -9.34 -0.63
N GLY A 73 -6.79 -8.15 -0.06
CA GLY A 73 -7.76 -7.71 0.94
C GLY A 73 -9.18 -7.65 0.39
N PHE A 74 -9.32 -7.08 -0.81
CA PHE A 74 -10.61 -6.98 -1.48
C PHE A 74 -11.18 -8.37 -1.80
N THR A 75 -10.32 -9.26 -2.32
CA THR A 75 -10.74 -10.62 -2.67
C THR A 75 -11.17 -11.40 -1.44
N LEU A 76 -10.42 -11.29 -0.34
CA LEU A 76 -10.78 -11.95 0.91
C LEU A 76 -12.11 -11.44 1.44
N ALA A 77 -12.31 -10.13 1.43
CA ALA A 77 -13.56 -9.54 1.87
C ALA A 77 -14.74 -10.02 1.03
N ALA A 78 -14.57 -10.06 -0.29
CA ALA A 78 -15.60 -10.54 -1.21
C ALA A 78 -15.93 -12.01 -0.97
N ARG A 79 -14.92 -12.85 -0.76
CA ARG A 79 -15.14 -14.27 -0.45
C ARG A 79 -15.87 -14.47 0.87
N LEU A 80 -15.50 -13.72 1.88
CA LEU A 80 -16.18 -13.78 3.18
C LEU A 80 -17.63 -13.37 3.04
N MET A 81 -17.92 -12.35 2.26
CA MET A 81 -19.29 -11.91 2.02
C MET A 81 -20.08 -12.97 1.26
N ILE A 82 -19.49 -13.58 0.25
CA ILE A 82 -20.13 -14.66 -0.51
C ILE A 82 -20.41 -15.85 0.41
N ASP A 83 -19.48 -16.24 1.23
CA ASP A 83 -19.67 -17.35 2.17
C ASP A 83 -20.82 -17.09 3.13
N VAL A 84 -20.88 -15.87 3.66
CA VAL A 84 -21.99 -15.47 4.54
C VAL A 84 -23.32 -15.52 3.81
N LEU A 85 -23.38 -15.02 2.58
CA LEU A 85 -24.62 -14.99 1.80
C LEU A 85 -25.04 -16.36 1.31
N GLN A 86 -24.07 -17.23 1.01
CA GLN A 86 -24.36 -18.60 0.58
C GLN A 86 -24.61 -19.56 1.72
N SER A 87 -24.34 -19.15 2.93
CA SER A 87 -24.71 -19.93 4.10
C SER A 87 -26.24 -20.00 4.10
N ALA A 88 -26.75 -21.04 3.47
CA ALA A 88 -28.19 -21.27 3.38
C ALA A 88 -28.84 -21.43 4.77
N GLU A 89 -27.98 -21.43 5.76
CA GLU A 89 -28.34 -21.59 7.14
C GLU A 89 -28.21 -20.27 7.88
N LEU A 90 -28.31 -19.16 7.15
CA LEU A 90 -28.52 -17.90 7.82
C LEU A 90 -29.73 -18.09 8.74
N PRO A 91 -29.57 -17.86 10.04
CA PRO A 91 -30.69 -18.03 10.94
C PRO A 91 -31.83 -17.13 10.50
N ASP A 92 -33.03 -17.65 10.61
CA ASP A 92 -34.22 -16.84 10.38
C ASP A 92 -34.14 -15.61 11.27
N ILE A 93 -34.68 -14.50 10.78
CA ILE A 93 -34.72 -13.27 11.57
C ILE A 93 -35.35 -13.56 12.94
N ASP A 94 -36.27 -14.48 13.00
CA ASP A 94 -36.93 -14.88 14.26
C ASP A 94 -36.01 -15.65 15.20
N GLU A 95 -34.85 -16.11 14.73
CA GLU A 95 -33.88 -16.83 15.54
C GLU A 95 -32.73 -15.94 15.99
N LEU A 96 -32.73 -14.73 15.52
CA LEU A 96 -31.72 -13.75 15.92
C LEU A 96 -32.16 -13.05 17.26
#